data_67b622483296d94d9a6c7e9f11db553d
#
_entry.id   67b622483296d94d9a6c7e9f11db553d
#
_cell.length_a   1.000
_cell.length_b   1.000
_cell.length_c   1.000
_cell.angle_alpha   90.00
_cell.angle_beta   90.00
_cell.angle_gamma   90.00
#
_symmetry.space_group_name_H-M   'P 1'
#
loop_
_entity.id
_entity.type
_entity.pdbx_description
1 polymer ?
#
loop_
_entity_poly.entity_id
_entity_poly.type
_entity_poly.pdbx_seq_one_letter_code
_entity_poly.pdbx_strand_id
1 'polypeptide(L)'
;MSVRVTGLCVRHRRTVALDSVDLELGTGVHGLLGPNGAGKTSLIRVLATVGRPSAGRVELLGRDSADQRERSEIRRQLGYLPQEFGYYPAFTVREFVAYVAWLKEVPADRVPAAVERAVRRVGLADRVDAKIRTLSGGMVRRVGIAQAVVNDPGLLLLDEPTAGLDPEQRVEFRELLRELGTSATVVVSTHLVEDVAAACTEVTLLDEGRIAYRGTPASLTRLGETSDGPGDHPIERGYTTALRAHRATGARETVR
;
A
#
# COMPACT_ATOMS: atom_id res chain seq x y z
N MET A 1 2.54 -16.89 -3.97
CA MET A 1 1.99 -15.70 -4.63
C MET A 1 0.84 -15.22 -3.80
N SER A 2 0.87 -13.96 -3.33
CA SER A 2 -0.11 -13.46 -2.36
C SER A 2 -1.19 -12.60 -3.00
N VAL A 3 -0.93 -12.01 -4.18
CA VAL A 3 -1.87 -11.19 -4.95
C VAL A 3 -1.86 -11.63 -6.40
N ARG A 4 -3.03 -11.93 -6.96
CA ARG A 4 -3.24 -12.11 -8.40
C ARG A 4 -4.48 -11.35 -8.82
N VAL A 5 -4.32 -10.48 -9.79
CA VAL A 5 -5.37 -9.66 -10.38
C VAL A 5 -5.40 -9.92 -11.88
N THR A 6 -6.57 -10.20 -12.43
CA THR A 6 -6.73 -10.51 -13.87
C THR A 6 -7.86 -9.68 -14.44
N GLY A 7 -7.57 -8.87 -15.45
CA GLY A 7 -8.52 -8.03 -16.18
C GLY A 7 -9.32 -7.07 -15.29
N LEU A 8 -8.72 -6.55 -14.23
CA LEU A 8 -9.44 -5.75 -13.23
C LEU A 8 -9.90 -4.42 -13.82
N CYS A 9 -11.20 -4.21 -13.78
CA CYS A 9 -11.82 -2.92 -14.08
C CYS A 9 -12.52 -2.36 -12.83
N VAL A 10 -12.37 -1.06 -12.60
CA VAL A 10 -13.10 -0.32 -11.56
C VAL A 10 -13.69 0.93 -12.15
N ARG A 11 -14.98 1.13 -11.95
CA ARG A 11 -15.72 2.33 -12.40
C ARG A 11 -16.35 3.03 -11.20
N HIS A 12 -16.17 4.33 -11.13
CA HIS A 12 -16.83 5.21 -10.18
C HIS A 12 -17.81 6.12 -10.95
N ARG A 13 -19.10 5.80 -10.90
CA ARG A 13 -20.13 6.48 -11.70
C ARG A 13 -19.77 6.47 -13.20
N ARG A 14 -19.32 7.61 -13.76
CA ARG A 14 -18.95 7.77 -15.18
C ARG A 14 -17.45 7.67 -15.44
N THR A 15 -16.63 7.62 -14.40
CA THR A 15 -15.16 7.60 -14.52
C THR A 15 -14.64 6.17 -14.41
N VAL A 16 -13.83 5.75 -15.37
CA VAL A 16 -13.04 4.52 -15.28
C VAL A 16 -11.81 4.81 -14.43
N ALA A 17 -11.72 4.17 -13.29
CA ALA A 17 -10.59 4.33 -12.37
C ALA A 17 -9.50 3.29 -12.60
N LEU A 18 -9.88 2.08 -13.05
CA LEU A 18 -8.97 1.03 -13.49
C LEU A 18 -9.53 0.38 -14.74
N ASP A 19 -8.68 0.12 -15.72
CA ASP A 19 -9.03 -0.44 -17.01
C ASP A 19 -8.15 -1.63 -17.35
N SER A 20 -8.71 -2.83 -17.21
CA SER A 20 -8.08 -4.12 -17.56
C SER A 20 -6.68 -4.32 -16.95
N VAL A 21 -6.57 -4.11 -15.62
CA VAL A 21 -5.30 -4.25 -14.90
C VAL A 21 -5.02 -5.72 -14.60
N ASP A 22 -3.84 -6.20 -15.01
CA ASP A 22 -3.27 -7.50 -14.65
C ASP A 22 -2.06 -7.29 -13.73
N LEU A 23 -2.06 -7.93 -12.55
CA LEU A 23 -1.01 -7.74 -11.56
C LEU A 23 -0.80 -9.03 -10.75
N GLU A 24 0.45 -9.42 -10.58
CA GLU A 24 0.83 -10.52 -9.71
C GLU A 24 1.94 -10.06 -8.76
N LEU A 25 1.71 -10.24 -7.44
CA LEU A 25 2.68 -9.86 -6.40
C LEU A 25 2.94 -11.05 -5.47
N GLY A 26 4.23 -11.29 -5.22
CA GLY A 26 4.73 -12.24 -4.23
C GLY A 26 5.17 -11.56 -2.93
N THR A 27 5.88 -12.30 -2.09
CA THR A 27 6.54 -11.74 -0.90
C THR A 27 7.54 -10.66 -1.30
N GLY A 28 7.60 -9.58 -0.55
CA GLY A 28 8.44 -8.42 -0.83
C GLY A 28 7.70 -7.11 -0.64
N VAL A 29 8.40 -6.00 -0.86
CA VAL A 29 7.83 -4.64 -0.81
C VAL A 29 7.59 -4.15 -2.24
N HIS A 30 6.34 -3.89 -2.57
CA HIS A 30 5.88 -3.45 -3.90
C HIS A 30 5.42 -2.00 -3.85
N GLY A 31 6.13 -1.12 -4.55
CA GLY A 31 5.77 0.29 -4.69
C GLY A 31 4.72 0.47 -5.79
N LEU A 32 3.62 1.13 -5.45
CA LEU A 32 2.59 1.53 -6.40
C LEU A 32 2.69 3.04 -6.62
N LEU A 33 3.31 3.44 -7.71
CA LEU A 33 3.52 4.83 -8.10
C LEU A 33 2.51 5.29 -9.16
N GLY A 34 2.37 6.59 -9.29
CA GLY A 34 1.56 7.22 -10.35
C GLY A 34 1.06 8.60 -9.93
N PRO A 35 0.62 9.43 -10.87
CA PRO A 35 0.06 10.73 -10.58
C PRO A 35 -1.25 10.64 -9.79
N ASN A 36 -1.73 11.79 -9.30
CA ASN A 36 -3.05 11.84 -8.67
C ASN A 36 -4.13 11.48 -9.69
N GLY A 37 -5.09 10.65 -9.27
CA GLY A 37 -6.13 10.14 -10.17
C GLY A 37 -5.73 8.93 -11.02
N ALA A 38 -4.49 8.44 -10.96
CA ALA A 38 -4.03 7.28 -11.74
C ALA A 38 -4.73 5.95 -11.40
N GLY A 39 -5.50 5.87 -10.30
CA GLY A 39 -6.20 4.66 -9.88
C GLY A 39 -5.57 3.93 -8.69
N LYS A 40 -4.46 4.42 -8.12
CA LYS A 40 -3.74 3.77 -6.99
C LYS A 40 -4.65 3.41 -5.81
N THR A 41 -5.36 4.40 -5.26
CA THR A 41 -6.30 4.19 -4.15
C THR A 41 -7.44 3.24 -4.53
N SER A 42 -7.93 3.27 -5.78
CA SER A 42 -8.95 2.34 -6.26
C SER A 42 -8.43 0.90 -6.28
N LEU A 43 -7.20 0.69 -6.76
CA LEU A 43 -6.56 -0.63 -6.72
C LEU A 43 -6.37 -1.11 -5.28
N ILE A 44 -5.77 -0.30 -4.41
CA ILE A 44 -5.59 -0.65 -2.99
C ILE A 44 -6.92 -0.97 -2.31
N ARG A 45 -7.99 -0.20 -2.55
CA ARG A 45 -9.31 -0.46 -1.96
C ARG A 45 -9.91 -1.79 -2.42
N VAL A 46 -9.70 -2.19 -3.67
CA VAL A 46 -10.12 -3.51 -4.16
C VAL A 46 -9.30 -4.61 -3.49
N LEU A 47 -7.98 -4.48 -3.43
CA LEU A 47 -7.10 -5.42 -2.74
C LEU A 47 -7.42 -5.50 -1.24
N ALA A 48 -7.81 -4.39 -0.61
CA ALA A 48 -8.25 -4.35 0.78
C ALA A 48 -9.66 -4.95 1.00
N THR A 49 -10.31 -5.42 -0.06
CA THR A 49 -11.69 -5.94 -0.03
C THR A 49 -12.76 -4.94 0.42
N VAL A 50 -12.44 -3.64 0.40
CA VAL A 50 -13.39 -2.55 0.70
C VAL A 50 -13.97 -1.91 -0.56
N GLY A 51 -13.29 -2.06 -1.71
CA GLY A 51 -13.78 -1.74 -3.04
C GLY A 51 -14.31 -2.98 -3.75
N ARG A 52 -15.28 -2.80 -4.65
CA ARG A 52 -15.77 -3.88 -5.51
C ARG A 52 -15.26 -3.66 -6.94
N PRO A 53 -14.70 -4.69 -7.60
CA PRO A 53 -14.40 -4.62 -9.02
C PRO A 53 -15.69 -4.50 -9.83
N SER A 54 -15.62 -3.78 -10.97
CA SER A 54 -16.71 -3.74 -11.97
C SER A 54 -16.60 -4.94 -12.92
N ALA A 55 -15.38 -5.42 -13.17
CA ALA A 55 -15.07 -6.63 -13.92
C ALA A 55 -13.68 -7.15 -13.52
N GLY A 56 -13.33 -8.36 -13.96
CA GLY A 56 -12.07 -9.03 -13.66
C GLY A 56 -12.14 -9.87 -12.39
N ARG A 57 -11.01 -10.50 -12.05
CA ARG A 57 -10.87 -11.40 -10.91
C ARG A 57 -9.72 -10.97 -10.01
N VAL A 58 -9.92 -11.13 -8.70
CA VAL A 58 -8.92 -10.80 -7.67
C VAL A 58 -8.79 -11.96 -6.69
N GLU A 59 -7.63 -12.58 -6.69
CA GLU A 59 -7.25 -13.62 -5.74
C GLU A 59 -6.22 -13.05 -4.75
N LEU A 60 -6.47 -13.20 -3.47
CA LEU A 60 -5.62 -12.72 -2.38
C LEU A 60 -5.32 -13.85 -1.42
N LEU A 61 -4.02 -14.06 -1.12
CA LEU A 61 -3.58 -15.13 -0.21
C LEU A 61 -4.10 -16.51 -0.64
N GLY A 62 -4.20 -16.74 -1.95
CA GLY A 62 -4.71 -17.99 -2.53
C GLY A 62 -6.24 -18.16 -2.50
N ARG A 63 -7.00 -17.09 -2.20
CA ARG A 63 -8.46 -17.10 -2.04
C ARG A 63 -9.12 -16.11 -3.00
N ASP A 64 -10.34 -16.45 -3.46
CA ASP A 64 -11.13 -15.55 -4.31
C ASP A 64 -11.82 -14.45 -3.47
N SER A 65 -11.46 -13.19 -3.74
CA SER A 65 -12.05 -12.05 -3.01
C SER A 65 -13.55 -11.83 -3.31
N ALA A 66 -14.10 -12.44 -4.35
CA ALA A 66 -15.53 -12.38 -4.68
C ALA A 66 -16.37 -13.28 -3.75
N ASP A 67 -15.82 -14.40 -3.29
CA ASP A 67 -16.50 -15.29 -2.34
C ASP A 67 -16.58 -14.64 -0.95
N GLN A 68 -17.76 -14.65 -0.34
CA GLN A 68 -17.98 -13.96 0.94
C GLN A 68 -17.25 -14.65 2.11
N ARG A 69 -17.17 -15.99 2.10
CA ARG A 69 -16.51 -16.76 3.16
C ARG A 69 -15.00 -16.60 3.05
N GLU A 70 -14.44 -16.74 1.85
CA GLU A 70 -13.03 -16.55 1.58
C GLU A 70 -12.57 -15.10 1.89
N ARG A 71 -13.41 -14.11 1.61
CA ARG A 71 -13.16 -12.71 1.94
C ARG A 71 -13.00 -12.47 3.45
N SER A 72 -13.73 -13.18 4.29
CA SER A 72 -13.56 -13.11 5.74
C SER A 72 -12.19 -13.64 6.16
N GLU A 73 -11.76 -14.77 5.60
CA GLU A 73 -10.43 -15.34 5.83
C GLU A 73 -9.30 -14.41 5.34
N ILE A 74 -9.49 -13.80 4.15
CA ILE A 74 -8.55 -12.79 3.64
C ILE A 74 -8.41 -11.65 4.65
N ARG A 75 -9.52 -11.10 5.16
CA ARG A 75 -9.52 -9.96 6.08
C ARG A 75 -8.81 -10.22 7.41
N ARG A 76 -8.84 -11.47 7.91
CA ARG A 76 -8.08 -11.87 9.11
C ARG A 76 -6.58 -11.80 8.91
N GLN A 77 -6.12 -12.08 7.69
CA GLN A 77 -4.70 -12.13 7.32
C GLN A 77 -4.20 -10.89 6.56
N LEU A 78 -5.06 -9.87 6.44
CA LEU A 78 -4.79 -8.64 5.71
C LEU A 78 -4.65 -7.47 6.68
N GLY A 79 -3.55 -6.71 6.53
CA GLY A 79 -3.37 -5.40 7.14
C GLY A 79 -3.73 -4.29 6.14
N TYR A 80 -4.41 -3.25 6.60
CA TYR A 80 -4.76 -2.12 5.73
C TYR A 80 -4.67 -0.79 6.47
N LEU A 81 -3.91 0.13 5.90
CA LEU A 81 -3.87 1.54 6.28
C LEU A 81 -4.40 2.37 5.11
N PRO A 82 -5.61 2.91 5.16
CA PRO A 82 -6.09 3.88 4.17
C PRO A 82 -5.37 5.23 4.29
N GLN A 83 -5.48 6.06 3.27
CA GLN A 83 -4.95 7.42 3.25
C GLN A 83 -5.47 8.22 4.46
N GLU A 84 -6.77 8.13 4.73
CA GLU A 84 -7.40 8.63 5.95
C GLU A 84 -7.99 7.44 6.71
N PHE A 85 -7.55 7.21 7.93
CA PHE A 85 -8.10 6.15 8.78
C PHE A 85 -8.85 6.73 9.97
N GLY A 86 -9.98 6.11 10.28
CA GLY A 86 -10.77 6.47 11.46
C GLY A 86 -10.14 5.92 12.74
N TYR A 87 -10.15 6.71 13.79
CA TYR A 87 -9.73 6.29 15.13
C TYR A 87 -10.63 6.92 16.20
N TYR A 88 -10.55 6.41 17.42
CA TYR A 88 -11.27 6.94 18.57
C TYR A 88 -10.33 7.85 19.38
N PRO A 89 -10.48 9.19 19.34
CA PRO A 89 -9.54 10.12 19.98
C PRO A 89 -9.41 9.94 21.50
N ALA A 90 -10.43 9.39 22.15
CA ALA A 90 -10.46 9.13 23.60
C ALA A 90 -9.77 7.81 23.99
N PHE A 91 -9.54 6.91 23.05
CA PHE A 91 -8.81 5.67 23.30
C PHE A 91 -7.33 5.94 23.51
N THR A 92 -6.69 5.12 24.31
CA THR A 92 -5.22 5.00 24.32
C THR A 92 -4.74 4.26 23.07
N VAL A 93 -3.45 4.35 22.74
CA VAL A 93 -2.85 3.57 21.64
C VAL A 93 -3.09 2.07 21.86
N ARG A 94 -2.89 1.59 23.08
CA ARG A 94 -3.16 0.20 23.47
C ARG A 94 -4.59 -0.21 23.19
N GLU A 95 -5.55 0.56 23.67
CA GLU A 95 -6.98 0.25 23.50
C GLU A 95 -7.38 0.21 22.03
N PHE A 96 -6.88 1.14 21.22
CA PHE A 96 -7.21 1.20 19.79
C PHE A 96 -6.60 0.02 19.02
N VAL A 97 -5.32 -0.28 19.24
CA VAL A 97 -4.64 -1.40 18.56
C VAL A 97 -5.22 -2.74 19.02
N ALA A 98 -5.57 -2.88 20.30
CA ALA A 98 -6.26 -4.07 20.83
C ALA A 98 -7.66 -4.25 20.23
N TYR A 99 -8.41 -3.15 20.07
CA TYR A 99 -9.72 -3.17 19.41
C TYR A 99 -9.61 -3.68 17.95
N VAL A 100 -8.59 -3.21 17.20
CA VAL A 100 -8.38 -3.71 15.84
C VAL A 100 -7.93 -5.17 15.83
N ALA A 101 -7.07 -5.59 16.78
CA ALA A 101 -6.69 -6.99 16.93
C ALA A 101 -7.92 -7.90 17.15
N TRP A 102 -8.87 -7.44 17.98
CA TRP A 102 -10.15 -8.12 18.18
C TRP A 102 -10.98 -8.20 16.90
N LEU A 103 -11.09 -7.10 16.15
CA LEU A 103 -11.77 -7.09 14.84
C LEU A 103 -11.13 -8.04 13.83
N LYS A 104 -9.82 -8.28 13.96
CA LYS A 104 -9.06 -9.25 13.13
C LYS A 104 -9.14 -10.68 13.67
N GLU A 105 -9.91 -10.90 14.73
CA GLU A 105 -10.09 -12.20 15.39
C GLU A 105 -8.76 -12.80 15.89
N VAL A 106 -7.83 -11.94 16.33
CA VAL A 106 -6.63 -12.39 17.06
C VAL A 106 -7.09 -13.06 18.37
N PRO A 107 -6.63 -14.27 18.69
CA PRO A 107 -7.00 -14.95 19.93
C PRO A 107 -6.77 -14.06 21.15
N ALA A 108 -7.73 -14.03 22.08
CA ALA A 108 -7.75 -13.09 23.22
C ALA A 108 -6.50 -13.16 24.09
N ASP A 109 -5.96 -14.36 24.28
CA ASP A 109 -4.71 -14.63 25.00
C ASP A 109 -3.46 -14.06 24.30
N ARG A 110 -3.51 -13.86 22.98
CA ARG A 110 -2.42 -13.32 22.16
C ARG A 110 -2.51 -11.81 21.94
N VAL A 111 -3.67 -11.19 22.18
CA VAL A 111 -3.86 -9.75 21.95
C VAL A 111 -2.84 -8.88 22.68
N PRO A 112 -2.54 -9.07 24.00
CA PRO A 112 -1.59 -8.21 24.69
C PRO A 112 -0.19 -8.22 24.03
N ALA A 113 0.32 -9.41 23.72
CA ALA A 113 1.62 -9.56 23.06
C ALA A 113 1.64 -9.02 21.63
N ALA A 114 0.55 -9.18 20.86
CA ALA A 114 0.41 -8.63 19.51
C ALA A 114 0.43 -7.08 19.53
N VAL A 115 -0.32 -6.47 20.45
CA VAL A 115 -0.34 -5.01 20.63
C VAL A 115 1.06 -4.49 20.98
N GLU A 116 1.74 -5.13 21.93
CA GLU A 116 3.07 -4.70 22.36
C GLU A 116 4.09 -4.77 21.20
N ARG A 117 4.07 -5.85 20.42
CA ARG A 117 4.92 -5.98 19.24
C ARG A 117 4.61 -4.91 18.19
N ALA A 118 3.33 -4.70 17.86
CA ALA A 118 2.92 -3.73 16.85
C ALA A 118 3.29 -2.30 17.23
N VAL A 119 3.06 -1.91 18.50
CA VAL A 119 3.37 -0.57 19.01
C VAL A 119 4.89 -0.34 19.09
N ARG A 120 5.66 -1.36 19.47
CA ARG A 120 7.13 -1.29 19.48
C ARG A 120 7.71 -1.12 18.08
N ARG A 121 7.20 -1.88 17.09
CA ARG A 121 7.64 -1.78 15.68
C ARG A 121 7.51 -0.38 15.09
N VAL A 122 6.57 0.41 15.56
CA VAL A 122 6.35 1.78 15.09
C VAL A 122 6.94 2.85 16.01
N GLY A 123 7.77 2.48 16.99
CA GLY A 123 8.44 3.42 17.89
C GLY A 123 7.50 4.18 18.84
N LEU A 124 6.39 3.56 19.27
CA LEU A 124 5.40 4.17 20.18
C LEU A 124 5.32 3.47 21.55
N ALA A 125 6.32 2.67 21.93
CA ALA A 125 6.32 1.93 23.20
C ALA A 125 6.10 2.85 24.43
N ASP A 126 6.79 4.01 24.45
CA ASP A 126 6.69 4.99 25.54
C ASP A 126 5.36 5.76 25.56
N ARG A 127 4.54 5.61 24.53
CA ARG A 127 3.26 6.28 24.35
C ARG A 127 2.06 5.33 24.29
N VAL A 128 2.28 4.05 24.62
CA VAL A 128 1.26 3.00 24.49
C VAL A 128 -0.01 3.29 25.29
N ASP A 129 0.10 3.93 26.46
CA ASP A 129 -1.03 4.30 27.31
C ASP A 129 -1.45 5.78 27.17
N ALA A 130 -0.84 6.51 26.22
CA ALA A 130 -1.26 7.87 25.88
C ALA A 130 -2.55 7.86 25.06
N LYS A 131 -3.44 8.84 25.32
CA LYS A 131 -4.66 9.02 24.51
C LYS A 131 -4.31 9.52 23.12
N ILE A 132 -4.92 8.95 22.09
CA ILE A 132 -4.61 9.29 20.68
C ILE A 132 -4.77 10.79 20.41
N ARG A 133 -5.75 11.45 21.02
CA ARG A 133 -5.95 12.91 20.88
C ARG A 133 -4.77 13.77 21.38
N THR A 134 -3.85 13.22 22.15
CA THR A 134 -2.68 13.93 22.67
C THR A 134 -1.41 13.71 21.85
N LEU A 135 -1.50 12.92 20.80
CA LEU A 135 -0.40 12.58 19.91
C LEU A 135 -0.25 13.61 18.79
N SER A 136 0.97 13.78 18.28
CA SER A 136 1.23 14.53 17.05
C SER A 136 0.66 13.81 15.83
N GLY A 137 0.47 14.51 14.70
CA GLY A 137 -0.01 13.91 13.45
C GLY A 137 0.83 12.72 12.99
N GLY A 138 2.16 12.84 13.06
CA GLY A 138 3.07 11.73 12.74
C GLY A 138 2.91 10.53 13.68
N MET A 139 2.73 10.78 15.00
CA MET A 139 2.45 9.70 15.95
C MET A 139 1.09 9.03 15.67
N VAL A 140 0.06 9.80 15.33
CA VAL A 140 -1.24 9.24 14.92
C VAL A 140 -1.07 8.36 13.68
N ARG A 141 -0.24 8.79 12.70
CA ARG A 141 0.06 7.96 11.52
C ARG A 141 0.74 6.65 11.90
N ARG A 142 1.70 6.68 12.84
CA ARG A 142 2.34 5.48 13.39
C ARG A 142 1.34 4.55 14.10
N VAL A 143 0.34 5.09 14.82
CA VAL A 143 -0.78 4.28 15.37
C VAL A 143 -1.56 3.60 14.25
N GLY A 144 -1.80 4.29 13.13
CA GLY A 144 -2.42 3.72 11.94
C GLY A 144 -1.61 2.57 11.33
N ILE A 145 -0.28 2.66 11.36
CA ILE A 145 0.58 1.56 10.91
C ILE A 145 0.53 0.41 11.93
N ALA A 146 0.61 0.69 13.23
CA ALA A 146 0.54 -0.33 14.28
C ALA A 146 -0.74 -1.18 14.18
N GLN A 147 -1.91 -0.55 13.99
CA GLN A 147 -3.16 -1.27 13.81
C GLN A 147 -3.18 -2.12 12.53
N ALA A 148 -2.47 -1.70 11.46
CA ALA A 148 -2.41 -2.46 10.22
C ALA A 148 -1.51 -3.70 10.31
N VAL A 149 -0.56 -3.73 11.26
CA VAL A 149 0.38 -4.86 11.43
C VAL A 149 0.10 -5.72 12.66
N VAL A 150 -0.93 -5.41 13.46
CA VAL A 150 -1.18 -6.07 14.76
C VAL A 150 -1.48 -7.57 14.65
N ASN A 151 -2.06 -8.00 13.54
CA ASN A 151 -2.41 -9.40 13.24
C ASN A 151 -1.29 -10.16 12.51
N ASP A 152 -0.07 -9.62 12.41
CA ASP A 152 1.06 -10.15 11.63
C ASP A 152 0.59 -10.58 10.21
N PRO A 153 0.14 -9.63 9.37
CA PRO A 153 -0.56 -9.94 8.12
C PRO A 153 0.36 -10.56 7.06
N GLY A 154 -0.16 -11.53 6.29
CA GLY A 154 0.50 -12.06 5.09
C GLY A 154 0.43 -11.10 3.89
N LEU A 155 -0.55 -10.18 3.90
CA LEU A 155 -0.71 -9.10 2.92
C LEU A 155 -0.94 -7.77 3.65
N LEU A 156 -0.05 -6.80 3.45
CA LEU A 156 -0.13 -5.46 4.03
C LEU A 156 -0.30 -4.41 2.93
N LEU A 157 -1.35 -3.62 3.04
CA LEU A 157 -1.70 -2.57 2.08
C LEU A 157 -1.63 -1.20 2.76
N LEU A 158 -0.81 -0.30 2.25
CA LEU A 158 -0.55 1.01 2.83
C LEU A 158 -0.79 2.10 1.78
N ASP A 159 -1.80 2.94 2.00
CA ASP A 159 -2.14 4.04 1.09
C ASP A 159 -1.56 5.34 1.62
N GLU A 160 -0.55 5.89 0.92
CA GLU A 160 0.19 7.10 1.26
C GLU A 160 0.71 7.11 2.73
N PRO A 161 1.41 6.05 3.20
CA PRO A 161 1.74 5.90 4.62
C PRO A 161 2.71 6.94 5.16
N THR A 162 3.53 7.56 4.32
CA THR A 162 4.56 8.55 4.69
C THR A 162 4.05 9.99 4.77
N ALA A 163 2.76 10.21 4.47
CA ALA A 163 2.16 11.53 4.59
C ALA A 163 2.21 12.03 6.05
N GLY A 164 2.83 13.21 6.27
CA GLY A 164 2.97 13.82 7.60
C GLY A 164 4.08 13.25 8.48
N LEU A 165 4.91 12.34 7.97
CA LEU A 165 6.14 11.89 8.64
C LEU A 165 7.29 12.86 8.31
N ASP A 166 8.11 13.15 9.31
CA ASP A 166 9.37 13.87 9.13
C ASP A 166 10.44 12.96 8.48
N PRO A 167 11.59 13.51 8.04
CA PRO A 167 12.63 12.73 7.36
C PRO A 167 13.17 11.55 8.18
N GLU A 168 13.37 11.70 9.49
CA GLU A 168 13.86 10.65 10.38
C GLU A 168 12.84 9.51 10.48
N GLN A 169 11.57 9.86 10.70
CA GLN A 169 10.46 8.91 10.72
C GLN A 169 10.27 8.15 9.41
N ARG A 170 10.58 8.78 8.26
CA ARG A 170 10.56 8.09 6.96
C ARG A 170 11.67 7.05 6.84
N VAL A 171 12.86 7.32 7.42
CA VAL A 171 13.96 6.33 7.44
C VAL A 171 13.53 5.10 8.26
N GLU A 172 13.05 5.30 9.49
CA GLU A 172 12.55 4.22 10.35
C GLU A 172 11.42 3.42 9.68
N PHE A 173 10.50 4.13 9.00
CA PHE A 173 9.40 3.49 8.29
C PHE A 173 9.90 2.63 7.12
N ARG A 174 10.91 3.06 6.36
CA ARG A 174 11.53 2.25 5.30
C ARG A 174 12.19 0.98 5.82
N GLU A 175 12.82 1.05 6.99
CA GLU A 175 13.39 -0.13 7.67
C GLU A 175 12.29 -1.10 8.07
N LEU A 176 11.20 -0.61 8.67
CA LEU A 176 10.02 -1.41 8.99
C LEU A 176 9.43 -2.11 7.74
N LEU A 177 9.32 -1.41 6.62
CA LEU A 177 8.83 -2.01 5.37
C LEU A 177 9.72 -3.16 4.90
N ARG A 178 11.06 -2.99 4.96
CA ARG A 178 12.00 -4.06 4.58
C ARG A 178 11.87 -5.27 5.50
N GLU A 179 11.77 -5.06 6.82
CA GLU A 179 11.52 -6.12 7.79
C GLU A 179 10.25 -6.90 7.44
N LEU A 180 9.12 -6.20 7.29
CA LEU A 180 7.84 -6.82 6.98
C LEU A 180 7.83 -7.53 5.62
N GLY A 181 8.52 -6.97 4.62
CA GLY A 181 8.65 -7.55 3.28
C GLY A 181 9.43 -8.85 3.22
N THR A 182 10.15 -9.24 4.28
CA THR A 182 10.86 -10.54 4.32
C THR A 182 9.90 -11.73 4.39
N SER A 183 8.71 -11.55 4.96
CA SER A 183 7.73 -12.62 5.20
C SER A 183 6.34 -12.34 4.65
N ALA A 184 6.01 -11.09 4.37
CA ALA A 184 4.72 -10.67 3.86
C ALA A 184 4.84 -10.03 2.47
N THR A 185 3.70 -9.94 1.77
CA THR A 185 3.55 -9.06 0.61
C THR A 185 3.09 -7.69 1.09
N VAL A 186 3.93 -6.68 0.88
CA VAL A 186 3.64 -5.31 1.29
C VAL A 186 3.43 -4.45 0.05
N VAL A 187 2.27 -3.81 -0.08
CA VAL A 187 1.97 -2.87 -1.17
C VAL A 187 1.89 -1.47 -0.59
N VAL A 188 2.73 -0.58 -1.09
CA VAL A 188 2.79 0.83 -0.64
C VAL A 188 2.45 1.74 -1.79
N SER A 189 1.33 2.47 -1.71
CA SER A 189 1.09 3.57 -2.65
C SER A 189 1.81 4.82 -2.16
N THR A 190 2.46 5.50 -3.08
CA THR A 190 3.07 6.80 -2.82
C THR A 190 3.23 7.58 -4.13
N HIS A 191 3.37 8.89 -4.03
CA HIS A 191 3.81 9.74 -5.12
C HIS A 191 5.30 10.09 -5.01
N LEU A 192 5.98 9.66 -3.92
CA LEU A 192 7.40 9.91 -3.67
C LEU A 192 8.25 8.78 -4.24
N VAL A 193 8.88 9.05 -5.37
CA VAL A 193 9.71 8.07 -6.10
C VAL A 193 10.93 7.63 -5.27
N GLU A 194 11.47 8.52 -4.45
CA GLU A 194 12.60 8.27 -3.57
C GLU A 194 12.30 7.23 -2.49
N ASP A 195 11.10 7.27 -1.89
CA ASP A 195 10.68 6.30 -0.87
C ASP A 195 10.61 4.88 -1.47
N VAL A 196 10.16 4.79 -2.72
CA VAL A 196 10.11 3.52 -3.47
C VAL A 196 11.52 3.01 -3.77
N ALA A 197 12.42 3.87 -4.24
CA ALA A 197 13.80 3.51 -4.52
C ALA A 197 14.49 2.86 -3.32
N ALA A 198 14.20 3.41 -2.14
CA ALA A 198 14.88 3.02 -0.92
C ALA A 198 14.32 1.74 -0.26
N ALA A 199 13.02 1.44 -0.42
CA ALA A 199 12.36 0.38 0.35
C ALA A 199 11.79 -0.77 -0.50
N CYS A 200 11.49 -0.54 -1.79
CA CYS A 200 10.75 -1.51 -2.58
C CYS A 200 11.65 -2.48 -3.35
N THR A 201 11.19 -3.71 -3.50
CA THR A 201 11.80 -4.74 -4.35
C THR A 201 11.31 -4.62 -5.79
N GLU A 202 10.06 -4.23 -5.98
CA GLU A 202 9.42 -4.00 -7.29
C GLU A 202 8.62 -2.70 -7.28
N VAL A 203 8.43 -2.14 -8.47
CA VAL A 203 7.68 -0.91 -8.73
C VAL A 203 6.67 -1.16 -9.83
N THR A 204 5.44 -0.75 -9.58
CA THR A 204 4.37 -0.69 -10.58
C THR A 204 3.94 0.76 -10.75
N LEU A 205 4.04 1.31 -11.96
CA LEU A 205 3.52 2.63 -12.29
C LEU A 205 2.12 2.49 -12.86
N LEU A 206 1.17 3.21 -12.27
CA LEU A 206 -0.17 3.38 -12.78
C LEU A 206 -0.30 4.75 -13.45
N ASP A 207 -0.93 4.80 -14.62
CA ASP A 207 -1.34 6.03 -15.31
C ASP A 207 -2.70 5.80 -15.99
N GLU A 208 -3.63 6.72 -15.77
CA GLU A 208 -4.99 6.68 -16.35
C GLU A 208 -5.70 5.31 -16.19
N GLY A 209 -5.50 4.67 -15.03
CA GLY A 209 -6.12 3.39 -14.68
C GLY A 209 -5.45 2.15 -15.29
N ARG A 210 -4.33 2.29 -15.99
CA ARG A 210 -3.57 1.20 -16.61
C ARG A 210 -2.16 1.09 -16.03
N ILE A 211 -1.52 -0.07 -16.15
CA ILE A 211 -0.12 -0.24 -15.79
C ILE A 211 0.76 0.34 -16.90
N ALA A 212 1.47 1.43 -16.60
CA ALA A 212 2.40 2.09 -17.49
C ALA A 212 3.79 1.45 -17.49
N TYR A 213 4.21 0.90 -16.35
CA TYR A 213 5.51 0.27 -16.19
C TYR A 213 5.47 -0.70 -15.02
N ARG A 214 6.27 -1.78 -15.12
CA ARG A 214 6.57 -2.68 -14.01
C ARG A 214 8.01 -3.14 -14.07
N GLY A 215 8.71 -3.09 -12.95
CA GLY A 215 10.12 -3.50 -12.85
C GLY A 215 10.71 -3.24 -11.48
N THR A 216 12.04 -3.36 -11.37
CA THR A 216 12.76 -3.02 -10.13
C THR A 216 13.05 -1.52 -10.07
N PRO A 217 13.26 -0.94 -8.86
CA PRO A 217 13.75 0.44 -8.74
C PRO A 217 15.04 0.67 -9.54
N ALA A 218 15.96 -0.29 -9.55
CA ALA A 218 17.21 -0.21 -10.32
C ALA A 218 16.95 -0.16 -11.84
N SER A 219 15.97 -0.89 -12.37
CA SER A 219 15.63 -0.82 -13.80
C SER A 219 14.97 0.53 -14.16
N LEU A 220 14.16 1.09 -13.26
CA LEU A 220 13.59 2.42 -13.43
C LEU A 220 14.68 3.51 -13.41
N THR A 221 15.66 3.40 -12.51
CA THR A 221 16.83 4.31 -12.45
C THR A 221 17.63 4.26 -13.75
N ARG A 222 17.95 3.06 -14.26
CA ARG A 222 18.67 2.90 -15.54
C ARG A 222 17.92 3.53 -16.71
N LEU A 223 16.60 3.41 -16.75
CA LEU A 223 15.78 4.10 -17.77
C LEU A 223 15.98 5.61 -17.72
N GLY A 224 16.13 6.19 -16.52
CA GLY A 224 16.39 7.63 -16.35
C GLY A 224 17.83 8.07 -16.60
N GLU A 225 18.81 7.17 -16.48
CA GLU A 225 20.22 7.46 -16.82
C GLU A 225 20.42 7.64 -18.32
N THR A 226 19.61 6.96 -19.13
CA THR A 226 19.67 6.97 -20.60
C THR A 226 18.67 7.94 -21.23
N SER A 227 17.94 8.72 -20.44
CA SER A 227 16.89 9.61 -20.94
C SER A 227 17.13 11.09 -20.56
N ASP A 228 16.73 11.99 -21.44
CA ASP A 228 16.69 13.45 -21.21
C ASP A 228 15.35 13.88 -20.57
N GLY A 229 14.67 12.98 -19.87
CA GLY A 229 13.41 13.28 -19.16
C GLY A 229 13.61 14.27 -18.02
N PRO A 230 12.58 15.04 -17.64
CA PRO A 230 12.65 15.94 -16.50
C PRO A 230 12.75 15.16 -15.18
N GLY A 231 13.56 15.68 -14.25
CA GLY A 231 13.80 15.15 -12.92
C GLY A 231 15.22 15.39 -12.47
N ASP A 232 15.41 15.66 -11.18
CA ASP A 232 16.73 15.95 -10.61
C ASP A 232 17.54 14.65 -10.42
N HIS A 233 16.85 13.57 -10.09
CA HIS A 233 17.47 12.25 -9.88
C HIS A 233 17.16 11.25 -11.02
N PRO A 234 18.07 10.30 -11.31
CA PRO A 234 17.86 9.32 -12.39
C PRO A 234 16.52 8.56 -12.26
N ILE A 235 16.11 8.19 -11.06
CA ILE A 235 14.85 7.47 -10.86
C ILE A 235 13.61 8.33 -11.19
N GLU A 236 13.66 9.64 -10.94
CA GLU A 236 12.58 10.57 -11.32
C GLU A 236 12.52 10.72 -12.84
N ARG A 237 13.68 10.81 -13.52
CA ARG A 237 13.74 10.83 -14.98
C ARG A 237 13.19 9.54 -15.58
N GLY A 238 13.50 8.39 -14.95
CA GLY A 238 12.96 7.09 -15.35
C GLY A 238 11.43 7.02 -15.21
N TYR A 239 10.91 7.53 -14.08
CA TYR A 239 9.46 7.65 -13.82
C TYR A 239 8.77 8.50 -14.90
N THR A 240 9.27 9.70 -15.18
CA THR A 240 8.68 10.61 -16.17
C THR A 240 8.79 10.07 -17.59
N THR A 241 9.90 9.39 -17.92
CA THR A 241 10.10 8.74 -19.22
C THR A 241 9.13 7.59 -19.41
N ALA A 242 8.93 6.73 -18.41
CA ALA A 242 7.98 5.62 -18.47
C ALA A 242 6.53 6.11 -18.69
N LEU A 243 6.12 7.17 -17.96
CA LEU A 243 4.79 7.77 -18.15
C LEU A 243 4.59 8.37 -19.54
N ARG A 244 5.60 9.09 -20.07
CA ARG A 244 5.53 9.67 -21.41
C ARG A 244 5.42 8.60 -22.51
N ALA A 245 6.21 7.53 -22.38
CA ALA A 245 6.16 6.40 -23.30
C ALA A 245 4.78 5.74 -23.32
N HIS A 246 4.19 5.53 -22.13
CA HIS A 246 2.84 4.96 -22.01
C HIS A 246 1.79 5.83 -22.69
N ARG A 247 1.76 7.14 -22.40
CA ARG A 247 0.82 8.10 -23.02
C ARG A 247 0.95 8.21 -24.53
N ALA A 248 2.18 8.16 -25.04
CA ALA A 248 2.43 8.17 -26.50
C ALA A 248 1.88 6.93 -27.20
N THR A 249 1.88 5.77 -26.53
CA THR A 249 1.31 4.51 -27.05
C THR A 249 -0.22 4.55 -27.00
N GLY A 250 -0.81 4.98 -25.88
CA GLY A 250 -2.28 5.10 -25.74
C GLY A 250 -2.90 6.11 -26.71
N ALA A 251 -2.21 7.22 -27.01
CA ALA A 251 -2.67 8.19 -28.00
C ALA A 251 -2.75 7.62 -29.43
N ARG A 252 -1.93 6.62 -29.76
CA ARG A 252 -1.96 5.95 -31.09
C ARG A 252 -3.11 4.95 -31.22
N GLU A 253 -3.57 4.35 -30.13
CA GLU A 253 -4.70 3.41 -30.14
C GLU A 253 -6.06 4.14 -30.24
N THR A 254 -6.15 5.38 -29.76
CA THR A 254 -7.39 6.17 -29.76
C THR A 254 -7.67 6.82 -31.16
N VAL A 255 -6.69 6.87 -32.09
CA VAL A 255 -6.79 7.48 -33.42
C VAL A 255 -7.11 6.43 -34.52
N ARG A 256 -7.32 5.18 -34.19
CA ARG A 256 -7.79 4.12 -35.08
C ARG A 256 -9.23 3.75 -34.75
#